data_58d4967688f259f2cdf1482cee0d9533
#
_entry.id   58d4967688f259f2cdf1482cee0d9533
#
_cell.length_a   1.000
_cell.length_b   1.000
_cell.length_c   1.000
_cell.angle_alpha   90.00
_cell.angle_beta   90.00
_cell.angle_gamma   90.00
#
_symmetry.space_group_name_H-M   'P 1'
#
loop_
_entity.id
_entity.type
_entity.pdbx_description
1 polymer ?
#
loop_
_entity_poly.entity_id
_entity_poly.type
_entity_poly.pdbx_seq_one_letter_code
_entity_poly.pdbx_strand_id
1 'polypeptide(L)'
;MAKYNPQEIETKWQAYWDAHETFKTASDKSKPKFYCLDMFPYPSGAGLHVGHPEGYTATDIICRYKRSNGFNVLHPMGWDAFGLPAEQYAIQTGTHPAVTTQKNCDNFRRQIKRLGLSYDWSREINTTDPKYYKWTQWIFKRLYDTWFDDELQKGRPIAELPIPAEIEAKGKEAVREYKDSKRLAYYADAQVWWCKHCKIVCANEEVLNDGSHEKCGTKEVERRNLKQWLMRIPHYGDRLLKG
;
A
#
# COMPACT_ATOMS: atom_id res chain seq x y z
N MET A 1 -40.06 19.94 22.69
CA MET A 1 -38.76 19.26 22.66
C MET A 1 -37.87 20.01 21.65
N ALA A 2 -36.63 20.33 22.02
CA ALA A 2 -35.68 20.95 21.07
C ALA A 2 -35.41 19.97 19.92
N LYS A 3 -35.53 20.44 18.68
CA LYS A 3 -35.29 19.63 17.49
C LYS A 3 -33.77 19.42 17.36
N TYR A 4 -33.36 18.18 17.12
CA TYR A 4 -31.93 17.87 16.86
C TYR A 4 -31.42 18.69 15.66
N ASN A 5 -30.37 19.46 15.90
CA ASN A 5 -29.69 20.21 14.86
C ASN A 5 -28.29 19.61 14.57
N PRO A 6 -28.15 18.77 13.54
CA PRO A 6 -26.90 18.07 13.29
C PRO A 6 -25.74 19.04 12.99
N GLN A 7 -25.99 20.14 12.29
CA GLN A 7 -24.94 21.10 11.93
C GLN A 7 -24.28 21.75 13.15
N GLU A 8 -25.06 22.05 14.16
CA GLU A 8 -24.56 22.64 15.41
C GLU A 8 -23.93 21.59 16.32
N ILE A 9 -24.63 20.49 16.56
CA ILE A 9 -24.24 19.46 17.53
C ILE A 9 -23.00 18.70 17.04
N GLU A 10 -23.00 18.24 15.78
CA GLU A 10 -21.91 17.48 15.23
C GLU A 10 -20.64 18.32 15.09
N THR A 11 -20.74 19.55 14.63
CA THR A 11 -19.61 20.48 14.52
C THR A 11 -18.96 20.75 15.88
N LYS A 12 -19.80 20.96 16.92
CA LYS A 12 -19.32 21.13 18.30
C LYS A 12 -18.52 19.92 18.78
N TRP A 13 -19.04 18.71 18.59
CA TRP A 13 -18.38 17.51 19.08
C TRP A 13 -17.15 17.14 18.27
N GLN A 14 -17.16 17.33 16.97
CA GLN A 14 -15.98 17.12 16.13
C GLN A 14 -14.83 18.05 16.54
N ALA A 15 -15.12 19.33 16.79
CA ALA A 15 -14.13 20.28 17.31
C ALA A 15 -13.61 19.88 18.71
N TYR A 16 -14.48 19.40 19.58
CA TYR A 16 -14.09 18.89 20.89
C TYR A 16 -13.14 17.69 20.79
N TRP A 17 -13.47 16.71 19.94
CA TRP A 17 -12.65 15.52 19.73
C TRP A 17 -11.27 15.84 19.18
N ASP A 18 -11.18 16.77 18.24
CA ASP A 18 -9.90 17.23 17.69
C ASP A 18 -9.05 17.93 18.76
N ALA A 19 -9.64 18.84 19.53
CA ALA A 19 -8.94 19.61 20.55
C ALA A 19 -8.42 18.74 21.73
N HIS A 20 -9.14 17.67 22.05
CA HIS A 20 -8.80 16.78 23.17
C HIS A 20 -8.14 15.46 22.73
N GLU A 21 -7.83 15.30 21.42
CA GLU A 21 -7.29 14.05 20.87
C GLU A 21 -8.07 12.80 21.39
N THR A 22 -9.42 12.89 21.44
CA THR A 22 -10.29 11.95 22.15
C THR A 22 -10.09 10.49 21.75
N PHE A 23 -9.69 10.25 20.50
CA PHE A 23 -9.52 8.90 19.95
C PHE A 23 -8.04 8.46 19.88
N LYS A 24 -7.13 9.24 20.44
CA LYS A 24 -5.71 8.92 20.47
C LYS A 24 -5.47 7.66 21.29
N THR A 25 -4.69 6.75 20.72
CA THR A 25 -4.31 5.50 21.36
C THR A 25 -3.35 5.78 22.51
N ALA A 26 -3.71 5.39 23.72
CA ALA A 26 -2.89 5.58 24.88
C ALA A 26 -1.67 4.61 24.90
N SER A 27 -0.59 5.04 25.56
CA SER A 27 0.56 4.17 25.86
C SER A 27 0.31 3.23 27.05
N ASP A 28 -0.91 3.21 27.56
CA ASP A 28 -1.31 2.42 28.72
C ASP A 28 -1.31 0.91 28.39
N LYS A 29 -0.45 0.18 29.11
CA LYS A 29 -0.32 -1.28 28.97
C LYS A 29 -1.27 -2.07 29.88
N SER A 30 -1.97 -1.41 30.80
CA SER A 30 -2.92 -2.05 31.73
C SER A 30 -4.22 -2.46 31.07
N LYS A 31 -4.58 -1.80 29.95
CA LYS A 31 -5.80 -2.09 29.19
C LYS A 31 -5.56 -3.13 28.12
N PRO A 32 -6.52 -4.02 27.87
CA PRO A 32 -6.45 -4.95 26.75
C PRO A 32 -6.39 -4.17 25.44
N LYS A 33 -5.50 -4.60 24.54
CA LYS A 33 -5.29 -3.95 23.23
C LYS A 33 -6.32 -4.42 22.23
N PHE A 34 -6.78 -3.49 21.40
CA PHE A 34 -7.57 -3.81 20.21
C PHE A 34 -7.06 -3.00 19.03
N TYR A 35 -6.71 -3.69 17.96
CA TYR A 35 -6.25 -3.08 16.71
C TYR A 35 -7.30 -3.31 15.64
N CYS A 36 -7.81 -2.24 15.04
CA CYS A 36 -8.75 -2.27 13.95
C CYS A 36 -8.15 -1.57 12.74
N LEU A 37 -7.98 -2.29 11.66
CA LEU A 37 -7.40 -1.79 10.42
C LEU A 37 -8.47 -1.68 9.35
N ASP A 38 -8.54 -0.53 8.71
CA ASP A 38 -9.31 -0.30 7.50
C ASP A 38 -8.45 -0.38 6.24
N MET A 39 -9.12 -0.62 5.11
CA MET A 39 -8.53 -0.35 3.81
C MET A 39 -8.39 1.16 3.63
N PHE A 40 -7.18 1.68 3.79
CA PHE A 40 -6.92 3.11 3.59
C PHE A 40 -7.03 3.48 2.10
N PRO A 41 -7.59 4.67 1.78
CA PRO A 41 -7.96 5.01 0.41
C PRO A 41 -6.78 5.42 -0.44
N TYR A 42 -6.93 5.25 -1.78
CA TYR A 42 -6.12 5.95 -2.76
C TYR A 42 -6.60 7.41 -2.86
N PRO A 43 -5.77 8.41 -2.60
CA PRO A 43 -6.14 9.82 -2.75
C PRO A 43 -6.08 10.25 -4.23
N SER A 44 -6.63 9.45 -5.14
CA SER A 44 -6.56 9.65 -6.59
C SER A 44 -7.71 10.49 -7.16
N GLY A 45 -8.76 10.70 -6.39
CA GLY A 45 -9.94 11.46 -6.80
C GLY A 45 -10.17 12.72 -5.98
N ALA A 46 -11.19 13.49 -6.37
CA ALA A 46 -11.55 14.73 -5.69
C ALA A 46 -12.19 14.52 -4.29
N GLY A 47 -12.42 13.30 -3.86
CA GLY A 47 -13.02 12.98 -2.56
C GLY A 47 -13.49 11.55 -2.44
N LEU A 48 -14.09 11.23 -1.30
CA LEU A 48 -14.65 9.92 -1.00
C LEU A 48 -15.85 9.61 -1.90
N HIS A 49 -15.98 8.36 -2.32
CA HIS A 49 -17.23 7.82 -2.86
C HIS A 49 -17.98 7.03 -1.78
N VAL A 50 -19.25 6.69 -2.02
CA VAL A 50 -20.14 6.05 -1.03
C VAL A 50 -19.63 4.73 -0.47
N GLY A 51 -18.80 3.99 -1.20
CA GLY A 51 -18.19 2.75 -0.73
C GLY A 51 -17.17 2.92 0.41
N HIS A 52 -16.54 4.09 0.53
CA HIS A 52 -15.62 4.35 1.64
C HIS A 52 -16.33 4.41 2.99
N PRO A 53 -17.39 5.24 3.17
CA PRO A 53 -18.12 5.29 4.43
C PRO A 53 -18.72 3.96 4.88
N GLU A 54 -19.06 3.06 3.98
CA GLU A 54 -19.63 1.75 4.30
C GLU A 54 -18.70 0.95 5.22
N GLY A 55 -17.46 0.67 4.76
CA GLY A 55 -16.45 -0.04 5.55
C GLY A 55 -16.04 0.73 6.80
N TYR A 56 -15.77 2.03 6.65
CA TYR A 56 -15.29 2.88 7.75
C TYR A 56 -16.31 3.02 8.89
N THR A 57 -17.60 3.03 8.57
CA THR A 57 -18.65 3.06 9.59
C THR A 57 -18.71 1.74 10.36
N ALA A 58 -18.55 0.60 9.68
CA ALA A 58 -18.58 -0.70 10.34
C ALA A 58 -17.43 -0.84 11.35
N THR A 59 -16.22 -0.49 10.97
CA THR A 59 -15.03 -0.52 11.85
C THR A 59 -15.13 0.51 12.98
N ASP A 60 -15.69 1.69 12.71
CA ASP A 60 -15.92 2.72 13.72
C ASP A 60 -16.88 2.27 14.82
N ILE A 61 -17.97 1.60 14.46
CA ILE A 61 -18.92 1.01 15.43
C ILE A 61 -18.19 0.04 16.36
N ILE A 62 -17.39 -0.86 15.79
CA ILE A 62 -16.61 -1.83 16.57
C ILE A 62 -15.59 -1.11 17.47
N CYS A 63 -14.88 -0.12 16.97
CA CYS A 63 -13.90 0.64 17.74
C CYS A 63 -14.53 1.39 18.91
N ARG A 64 -15.69 2.03 18.70
CA ARG A 64 -16.46 2.70 19.78
C ARG A 64 -16.93 1.71 20.81
N TYR A 65 -17.50 0.58 20.40
CA TYR A 65 -17.89 -0.50 21.29
C TYR A 65 -16.71 -0.99 22.15
N LYS A 66 -15.55 -1.25 21.55
CA LYS A 66 -14.37 -1.69 22.28
C LYS A 66 -13.87 -0.64 23.27
N ARG A 67 -13.81 0.64 22.88
CA ARG A 67 -13.44 1.73 23.80
C ARG A 67 -14.40 1.80 25.01
N SER A 68 -15.71 1.69 24.77
CA SER A 68 -16.72 1.70 25.83
C SER A 68 -16.60 0.48 26.79
N ASN A 69 -15.97 -0.61 26.33
CA ASN A 69 -15.68 -1.79 27.13
C ASN A 69 -14.25 -1.79 27.71
N GLY A 70 -13.59 -0.63 27.76
CA GLY A 70 -12.31 -0.45 28.45
C GLY A 70 -11.07 -0.87 27.66
N PHE A 71 -11.17 -1.19 26.37
CA PHE A 71 -10.01 -1.52 25.54
C PHE A 71 -9.21 -0.26 25.17
N ASN A 72 -7.90 -0.43 25.04
CA ASN A 72 -7.03 0.54 24.37
C ASN A 72 -7.05 0.25 22.86
N VAL A 73 -7.75 1.10 22.11
CA VAL A 73 -8.05 0.87 20.70
C VAL A 73 -7.10 1.67 19.81
N LEU A 74 -6.39 0.98 18.92
CA LEU A 74 -5.67 1.57 17.80
C LEU A 74 -6.54 1.46 16.54
N HIS A 75 -7.02 2.59 16.05
CA HIS A 75 -7.80 2.72 14.82
C HIS A 75 -7.13 3.78 13.93
N PRO A 76 -6.09 3.41 13.16
CA PRO A 76 -5.32 4.34 12.35
C PRO A 76 -6.00 4.61 11.00
N MET A 77 -5.60 5.71 10.36
CA MET A 77 -5.92 6.02 8.97
C MET A 77 -4.64 6.38 8.22
N GLY A 78 -4.69 6.33 6.90
CA GLY A 78 -3.57 6.70 6.05
C GLY A 78 -3.97 6.84 4.59
N TRP A 79 -2.95 7.02 3.74
CA TRP A 79 -3.11 7.27 2.31
C TRP A 79 -2.21 6.33 1.52
N ASP A 80 -2.81 5.53 0.65
CA ASP A 80 -2.07 4.80 -0.39
C ASP A 80 -1.81 5.76 -1.54
N ALA A 81 -0.75 6.55 -1.38
CA ALA A 81 -0.58 7.79 -2.13
C ALA A 81 0.28 7.64 -3.40
N PHE A 82 0.98 6.52 -3.59
CA PHE A 82 1.59 6.18 -4.87
C PHE A 82 0.53 5.67 -5.84
N GLY A 83 0.60 6.10 -7.11
CA GLY A 83 -0.32 5.53 -8.10
C GLY A 83 -0.29 6.20 -9.46
N LEU A 84 -0.55 5.42 -10.50
CA LEU A 84 -0.65 5.87 -11.90
C LEU A 84 -1.66 7.00 -12.12
N PRO A 85 -2.82 7.07 -11.46
CA PRO A 85 -3.75 8.19 -11.67
C PRO A 85 -3.15 9.56 -11.33
N ALA A 86 -2.34 9.65 -10.26
CA ALA A 86 -1.66 10.89 -9.90
C ALA A 86 -0.59 11.28 -10.92
N GLU A 87 0.14 10.30 -11.45
CA GLU A 87 1.15 10.51 -12.50
C GLU A 87 0.52 10.92 -13.83
N GLN A 88 -0.58 10.28 -14.23
CA GLN A 88 -1.32 10.65 -15.44
C GLN A 88 -1.90 12.06 -15.34
N TYR A 89 -2.46 12.43 -14.20
CA TYR A 89 -2.93 13.78 -13.95
C TYR A 89 -1.79 14.80 -14.06
N ALA A 90 -0.60 14.46 -13.55
CA ALA A 90 0.58 15.30 -13.69
C ALA A 90 0.98 15.53 -15.15
N ILE A 91 0.96 14.48 -15.97
CA ILE A 91 1.26 14.56 -17.41
C ILE A 91 0.24 15.46 -18.12
N GLN A 92 -1.05 15.32 -17.78
CA GLN A 92 -2.13 16.10 -18.43
C GLN A 92 -2.12 17.58 -18.03
N THR A 93 -1.78 17.90 -16.80
CA THR A 93 -1.94 19.24 -16.23
C THR A 93 -0.63 19.99 -16.01
N GLY A 94 0.52 19.31 -16.12
CA GLY A 94 1.82 19.85 -15.75
C GLY A 94 2.01 20.06 -14.23
N THR A 95 1.08 19.52 -13.40
CA THR A 95 1.14 19.68 -11.94
C THR A 95 1.91 18.50 -11.33
N HIS A 96 2.92 18.78 -10.50
CA HIS A 96 3.70 17.73 -9.84
C HIS A 96 2.80 16.83 -8.99
N PRO A 97 2.93 15.48 -9.07
CA PRO A 97 2.05 14.53 -8.37
C PRO A 97 1.92 14.78 -6.87
N ALA A 98 3.01 15.16 -6.20
CA ALA A 98 3.01 15.44 -4.76
C ALA A 98 2.03 16.55 -4.37
N VAL A 99 1.88 17.59 -5.20
CA VAL A 99 0.96 18.73 -4.94
C VAL A 99 -0.49 18.25 -5.00
N THR A 100 -0.84 17.54 -6.05
CA THR A 100 -2.19 17.00 -6.23
C THR A 100 -2.53 15.97 -5.14
N THR A 101 -1.62 15.06 -4.85
CA THR A 101 -1.79 14.03 -3.82
C THR A 101 -2.01 14.67 -2.45
N GLN A 102 -1.20 15.66 -2.07
CA GLN A 102 -1.38 16.34 -0.78
C GLN A 102 -2.75 17.02 -0.69
N LYS A 103 -3.16 17.74 -1.74
CA LYS A 103 -4.49 18.38 -1.80
C LYS A 103 -5.62 17.37 -1.64
N ASN A 104 -5.49 16.23 -2.29
CA ASN A 104 -6.49 15.15 -2.20
C ASN A 104 -6.52 14.55 -0.79
N CYS A 105 -5.35 14.24 -0.19
CA CYS A 105 -5.27 13.76 1.20
C CYS A 105 -5.95 14.72 2.17
N ASP A 106 -5.71 16.02 2.04
CA ASP A 106 -6.32 17.03 2.90
C ASP A 106 -7.86 17.05 2.74
N ASN A 107 -8.36 16.93 1.51
CA ASN A 107 -9.79 16.84 1.27
C ASN A 107 -10.41 15.55 1.84
N PHE A 108 -9.79 14.40 1.61
CA PHE A 108 -10.24 13.12 2.17
C PHE A 108 -10.26 13.16 3.71
N ARG A 109 -9.21 13.68 4.34
CA ARG A 109 -9.13 13.85 5.80
C ARG A 109 -10.28 14.70 6.30
N ARG A 110 -10.54 15.84 5.65
CA ARG A 110 -11.65 16.73 5.98
C ARG A 110 -13.01 16.00 5.88
N GLN A 111 -13.21 15.21 4.82
CA GLN A 111 -14.47 14.45 4.64
C GLN A 111 -14.63 13.36 5.69
N ILE A 112 -13.59 12.58 5.98
CA ILE A 112 -13.61 11.53 7.01
C ILE A 112 -13.89 12.12 8.40
N LYS A 113 -13.25 13.24 8.73
CA LYS A 113 -13.53 13.97 9.99
C LYS A 113 -14.98 14.46 10.05
N ARG A 114 -15.51 14.94 8.92
CA ARG A 114 -16.91 15.40 8.84
C ARG A 114 -17.93 14.27 9.07
N LEU A 115 -17.59 13.03 8.76
CA LEU A 115 -18.39 11.85 9.09
C LEU A 115 -18.34 11.52 10.58
N GLY A 116 -17.45 12.13 11.35
CA GLY A 116 -17.33 11.94 12.79
C GLY A 116 -16.73 10.61 13.21
N LEU A 117 -15.93 9.96 12.35
CA LEU A 117 -15.32 8.67 12.62
C LEU A 117 -14.17 8.78 13.64
N SER A 118 -14.00 7.74 14.46
CA SER A 118 -13.11 7.73 15.62
C SER A 118 -11.69 7.26 15.32
N TYR A 119 -11.08 7.79 14.27
CA TYR A 119 -9.69 7.50 13.93
C TYR A 119 -8.69 8.20 14.84
N ASP A 120 -7.57 7.53 15.09
CA ASP A 120 -6.40 8.13 15.73
C ASP A 120 -5.53 8.87 14.70
N TRP A 121 -5.82 10.13 14.49
CA TRP A 121 -5.09 10.97 13.54
C TRP A 121 -3.63 11.20 13.89
N SER A 122 -3.21 10.94 15.14
CA SER A 122 -1.80 10.98 15.52
C SER A 122 -0.99 9.82 14.91
N ARG A 123 -1.68 8.81 14.41
CA ARG A 123 -1.13 7.63 13.73
C ARG A 123 -1.38 7.64 12.22
N GLU A 124 -1.68 8.81 11.66
CA GLU A 124 -1.83 8.96 10.22
C GLU A 124 -0.53 8.64 9.50
N ILE A 125 -0.63 7.88 8.42
CA ILE A 125 0.51 7.52 7.56
C ILE A 125 0.24 7.93 6.11
N ASN A 126 1.34 8.24 5.38
CA ASN A 126 1.30 8.47 3.95
C ASN A 126 2.42 7.63 3.32
N THR A 127 2.06 6.75 2.39
CA THR A 127 3.03 5.83 1.75
C THR A 127 4.09 6.55 0.93
N THR A 128 3.86 7.82 0.52
CA THR A 128 4.85 8.66 -0.18
C THR A 128 5.76 9.44 0.76
N ASP A 129 5.56 9.37 2.07
CA ASP A 129 6.50 9.98 3.02
C ASP A 129 7.82 9.19 3.01
N PRO A 130 8.98 9.85 2.80
CA PRO A 130 10.31 9.21 2.88
C PRO A 130 10.54 8.46 4.20
N LYS A 131 9.96 8.92 5.30
CA LYS A 131 10.04 8.23 6.60
C LYS A 131 9.29 6.91 6.61
N TYR A 132 8.27 6.77 5.75
CA TYR A 132 7.51 5.54 5.58
C TYR A 132 8.16 4.62 4.55
N TYR A 133 8.35 5.06 3.30
CA TYR A 133 8.81 4.17 2.22
C TYR A 133 10.26 3.71 2.37
N LYS A 134 11.08 4.35 3.20
CA LYS A 134 12.40 3.81 3.56
C LYS A 134 12.33 2.37 4.06
N TRP A 135 11.24 1.99 4.73
CA TRP A 135 11.03 0.63 5.21
C TRP A 135 10.68 -0.34 4.08
N THR A 136 9.92 0.10 3.10
CA THR A 136 9.68 -0.66 1.85
C THR A 136 10.99 -0.91 1.11
N GLN A 137 11.84 0.11 0.99
CA GLN A 137 13.17 -0.03 0.42
C GLN A 137 14.07 -0.96 1.22
N TRP A 138 13.99 -0.91 2.56
CA TRP A 138 14.73 -1.81 3.42
C TRP A 138 14.29 -3.27 3.24
N ILE A 139 12.99 -3.53 3.18
CA ILE A 139 12.44 -4.87 2.90
C ILE A 139 12.94 -5.37 1.54
N PHE A 140 12.85 -4.53 0.50
CA PHE A 140 13.36 -4.87 -0.82
C PHE A 140 14.85 -5.28 -0.79
N LYS A 141 15.69 -4.49 -0.12
CA LYS A 141 17.12 -4.82 0.06
C LYS A 141 17.32 -6.16 0.78
N ARG A 142 16.50 -6.47 1.78
CA ARG A 142 16.54 -7.79 2.44
C ARG A 142 16.18 -8.92 1.48
N LEU A 143 15.15 -8.76 0.67
CA LEU A 143 14.81 -9.75 -0.36
C LEU A 143 15.92 -9.90 -1.42
N TYR A 144 16.54 -8.80 -1.83
CA TYR A 144 17.67 -8.84 -2.75
C TYR A 144 18.89 -9.54 -2.17
N ASP A 145 19.17 -9.36 -0.90
CA ASP A 145 20.29 -10.01 -0.19
C ASP A 145 19.96 -11.40 0.35
N THR A 146 18.88 -12.02 -0.14
CA THR A 146 18.41 -13.35 0.31
C THR A 146 18.24 -14.29 -0.87
N TRP A 147 18.57 -15.56 -0.66
CA TRP A 147 18.22 -16.70 -1.50
C TRP A 147 17.33 -17.68 -0.73
N PHE A 148 16.56 -18.51 -1.43
CA PHE A 148 15.72 -19.52 -0.80
C PHE A 148 16.48 -20.85 -0.73
N ASP A 149 16.62 -21.38 0.50
CA ASP A 149 17.23 -22.68 0.77
C ASP A 149 16.12 -23.74 0.76
N ASP A 150 16.10 -24.56 -0.28
CA ASP A 150 15.08 -25.59 -0.49
C ASP A 150 15.17 -26.72 0.55
N GLU A 151 16.36 -27.02 1.09
CA GLU A 151 16.52 -28.06 2.12
C GLU A 151 15.98 -27.57 3.47
N LEU A 152 16.30 -26.32 3.84
CA LEU A 152 15.85 -25.73 5.10
C LEU A 152 14.49 -25.03 4.98
N GLN A 153 13.89 -24.94 3.78
CA GLN A 153 12.62 -24.29 3.49
C GLN A 153 12.53 -22.87 4.06
N LYS A 154 13.61 -22.08 3.91
CA LYS A 154 13.67 -20.69 4.41
C LYS A 154 14.61 -19.81 3.60
N GLY A 155 14.40 -18.50 3.69
CA GLY A 155 15.34 -17.51 3.15
C GLY A 155 16.63 -17.45 3.99
N ARG A 156 17.78 -17.38 3.30
CA ARG A 156 19.12 -17.23 3.89
C ARG A 156 19.89 -16.09 3.22
N PRO A 157 20.85 -15.48 3.92
CA PRO A 157 21.72 -14.46 3.33
C PRO A 157 22.41 -14.94 2.07
N ILE A 158 22.43 -14.14 1.01
CA ILE A 158 23.08 -14.48 -0.28
C ILE A 158 24.60 -14.71 -0.12
N ALA A 159 25.21 -14.18 0.94
CA ALA A 159 26.60 -14.43 1.26
C ALA A 159 26.87 -15.90 1.65
N GLU A 160 25.87 -16.59 2.15
CA GLU A 160 25.92 -18.00 2.59
C GLU A 160 25.54 -18.98 1.47
N LEU A 161 25.23 -18.50 0.27
CA LEU A 161 24.88 -19.35 -0.86
C LEU A 161 26.10 -20.23 -1.25
N PRO A 162 25.97 -21.56 -1.23
CA PRO A 162 27.01 -22.45 -1.71
C PRO A 162 27.26 -22.22 -3.21
N ILE A 163 28.52 -21.99 -3.58
CA ILE A 163 28.91 -21.80 -4.97
C ILE A 163 29.50 -23.10 -5.51
N PRO A 164 28.95 -23.67 -6.59
CA PRO A 164 29.54 -24.84 -7.24
C PRO A 164 30.96 -24.57 -7.73
N ALA A 165 31.86 -25.55 -7.57
CA ALA A 165 33.27 -25.41 -7.94
C ALA A 165 33.46 -25.04 -9.42
N GLU A 166 32.60 -25.56 -10.31
CA GLU A 166 32.60 -25.25 -11.73
C GLU A 166 32.22 -23.79 -12.03
N ILE A 167 31.50 -23.13 -11.13
CA ILE A 167 31.18 -21.68 -11.23
C ILE A 167 32.35 -20.86 -10.69
N GLU A 168 32.93 -21.26 -9.55
CA GLU A 168 34.10 -20.58 -9.00
C GLU A 168 35.28 -20.58 -9.99
N ALA A 169 35.50 -21.72 -10.68
CA ALA A 169 36.54 -21.86 -11.70
C ALA A 169 36.38 -20.89 -12.88
N LYS A 170 35.17 -20.40 -13.18
CA LYS A 170 34.87 -19.43 -14.23
C LYS A 170 35.14 -17.98 -13.82
N GLY A 171 35.46 -17.74 -12.55
CA GLY A 171 35.85 -16.44 -12.03
C GLY A 171 34.69 -15.61 -11.44
N LYS A 172 35.06 -14.39 -11.01
CA LYS A 172 34.19 -13.53 -10.20
C LYS A 172 32.86 -13.15 -10.88
N GLU A 173 32.87 -12.96 -12.19
CA GLU A 173 31.68 -12.59 -12.94
C GLU A 173 30.64 -13.74 -12.92
N ALA A 174 31.07 -14.97 -13.19
CA ALA A 174 30.21 -16.14 -13.15
C ALA A 174 29.63 -16.38 -11.75
N VAL A 175 30.41 -16.15 -10.70
CA VAL A 175 29.94 -16.23 -9.31
C VAL A 175 28.86 -15.15 -9.03
N ARG A 176 29.06 -13.93 -9.54
CA ARG A 176 28.07 -12.86 -9.41
C ARG A 176 26.76 -13.24 -10.11
N GLU A 177 26.83 -13.65 -11.37
CA GLU A 177 25.66 -14.08 -12.14
C GLU A 177 24.92 -15.24 -11.47
N TYR A 178 25.66 -16.23 -10.96
CA TYR A 178 25.06 -17.33 -10.21
C TYR A 178 24.31 -16.84 -8.97
N LYS A 179 24.93 -15.97 -8.15
CA LYS A 179 24.26 -15.36 -7.00
C LYS A 179 23.01 -14.59 -7.42
N ASP A 180 23.09 -13.78 -8.45
CA ASP A 180 21.96 -12.98 -8.95
C ASP A 180 20.80 -13.88 -9.44
N SER A 181 21.12 -15.04 -10.02
CA SER A 181 20.14 -16.05 -10.44
C SER A 181 19.40 -16.72 -9.27
N LYS A 182 19.93 -16.64 -8.04
CA LYS A 182 19.36 -17.27 -6.83
C LYS A 182 18.65 -16.27 -5.91
N ARG A 183 18.86 -14.97 -6.09
CA ARG A 183 18.23 -13.94 -5.23
C ARG A 183 16.71 -14.00 -5.27
N LEU A 184 16.07 -13.72 -4.13
CA LEU A 184 14.61 -13.63 -4.06
C LEU A 184 14.05 -12.45 -4.86
N ALA A 185 14.74 -11.32 -4.91
CA ALA A 185 14.44 -10.22 -5.82
C ALA A 185 15.51 -10.17 -6.92
N TYR A 186 15.10 -10.11 -8.17
CA TYR A 186 16.00 -10.13 -9.33
C TYR A 186 15.49 -9.24 -10.46
N TYR A 187 16.40 -8.79 -11.30
CA TYR A 187 16.11 -7.90 -12.42
C TYR A 187 16.21 -8.67 -13.73
N ALA A 188 15.11 -8.79 -14.45
CA ALA A 188 15.06 -9.57 -15.69
C ALA A 188 14.07 -8.98 -16.70
N ASP A 189 14.19 -9.42 -17.95
CA ASP A 189 13.19 -9.13 -18.98
C ASP A 189 11.89 -9.87 -18.64
N ALA A 190 10.82 -9.12 -18.58
CA ALA A 190 9.46 -9.64 -18.39
C ALA A 190 8.59 -9.22 -19.55
N GLN A 191 7.78 -10.17 -20.02
CA GLN A 191 6.79 -9.90 -21.05
C GLN A 191 5.55 -9.28 -20.41
N VAL A 192 5.30 -8.01 -20.71
CA VAL A 192 4.20 -7.22 -20.14
C VAL A 192 3.25 -6.74 -21.24
N TRP A 193 2.02 -6.44 -20.85
CA TRP A 193 1.12 -5.68 -21.70
C TRP A 193 1.47 -4.20 -21.62
N TRP A 194 1.59 -3.55 -22.76
CA TRP A 194 1.93 -2.13 -22.87
C TRP A 194 0.84 -1.39 -23.64
N CYS A 195 0.24 -0.39 -23.01
CA CYS A 195 -0.67 0.53 -23.67
C CYS A 195 0.10 1.71 -24.25
N LYS A 196 0.13 1.84 -25.58
CA LYS A 196 0.84 2.94 -26.28
C LYS A 196 0.21 4.30 -26.01
N HIS A 197 -1.11 4.34 -25.85
CA HIS A 197 -1.84 5.57 -25.57
C HIS A 197 -1.55 6.11 -24.16
N CYS A 198 -1.73 5.28 -23.14
CA CYS A 198 -1.49 5.66 -21.76
C CYS A 198 -0.01 5.65 -21.36
N LYS A 199 0.85 4.99 -22.17
CA LYS A 199 2.29 4.80 -21.89
C LYS A 199 2.56 4.10 -20.55
N ILE A 200 1.77 3.07 -20.25
CA ILE A 200 1.84 2.29 -19.02
C ILE A 200 1.88 0.79 -19.29
N VAL A 201 2.41 0.05 -18.31
CA VAL A 201 2.23 -1.40 -18.22
C VAL A 201 0.81 -1.67 -17.70
N CYS A 202 0.10 -2.56 -18.38
CA CYS A 202 -1.24 -2.99 -17.98
C CYS A 202 -1.16 -4.37 -17.31
N ALA A 203 -1.99 -4.59 -16.28
CA ALA A 203 -2.24 -5.93 -15.77
C ALA A 203 -3.00 -6.78 -16.80
N ASN A 204 -2.99 -8.11 -16.64
CA ASN A 204 -3.72 -8.98 -17.57
C ASN A 204 -5.22 -8.67 -17.60
N GLU A 205 -5.77 -8.33 -16.45
CA GLU A 205 -7.18 -8.01 -16.24
C GLU A 205 -7.60 -6.68 -16.87
N GLU A 206 -6.64 -5.76 -17.07
CA GLU A 206 -6.88 -4.46 -17.70
C GLU A 206 -6.92 -4.53 -19.24
N VAL A 207 -6.58 -5.68 -19.81
CA VAL A 207 -6.71 -5.96 -21.26
C VAL A 207 -7.94 -6.80 -21.49
N LEU A 208 -8.96 -6.17 -22.07
CA LEU A 208 -10.25 -6.80 -22.31
C LEU A 208 -10.15 -7.89 -23.40
N ASN A 209 -11.18 -8.74 -23.50
CA ASN A 209 -11.21 -9.85 -24.45
C ASN A 209 -11.11 -9.41 -25.92
N ASP A 210 -11.51 -8.17 -26.23
CA ASP A 210 -11.41 -7.59 -27.56
C ASP A 210 -10.02 -6.96 -27.84
N GLY A 211 -9.08 -7.09 -26.89
CA GLY A 211 -7.72 -6.55 -26.97
C GLY A 211 -7.62 -5.07 -26.60
N SER A 212 -8.70 -4.43 -26.15
CA SER A 212 -8.66 -3.03 -25.74
C SER A 212 -8.22 -2.85 -24.28
N HIS A 213 -7.65 -1.69 -23.96
CA HIS A 213 -7.32 -1.32 -22.58
C HIS A 213 -8.56 -0.79 -21.86
N GLU A 214 -8.93 -1.41 -20.76
CA GLU A 214 -10.14 -1.10 -19.98
C GLU A 214 -10.31 0.39 -19.70
N LYS A 215 -9.24 1.07 -19.31
CA LYS A 215 -9.28 2.48 -18.86
C LYS A 215 -9.43 3.50 -19.99
N CYS A 216 -8.81 3.27 -21.15
CA CYS A 216 -8.79 4.25 -22.23
C CYS A 216 -9.46 3.78 -23.52
N GLY A 217 -9.91 2.52 -23.56
CA GLY A 217 -10.62 1.93 -24.72
C GLY A 217 -9.76 1.72 -25.98
N THR A 218 -8.45 2.03 -25.94
CA THR A 218 -7.57 1.88 -27.10
C THR A 218 -7.29 0.42 -27.39
N LYS A 219 -7.22 0.06 -28.67
CA LYS A 219 -6.70 -1.25 -29.15
C LYS A 219 -5.19 -1.23 -29.39
N GLU A 220 -4.53 -0.13 -29.14
CA GLU A 220 -3.07 -0.02 -29.25
C GLU A 220 -2.38 -0.60 -28.01
N VAL A 221 -2.68 -1.86 -27.73
CA VAL A 221 -2.06 -2.64 -26.64
C VAL A 221 -1.24 -3.76 -27.24
N GLU A 222 0.01 -3.88 -26.80
CA GLU A 222 0.94 -4.88 -27.33
C GLU A 222 1.70 -5.61 -26.22
N ARG A 223 2.15 -6.83 -26.52
CA ARG A 223 3.15 -7.50 -25.67
C ARG A 223 4.50 -6.87 -25.90
N ARG A 224 5.18 -6.49 -24.82
CA ARG A 224 6.50 -5.86 -24.84
C ARG A 224 7.43 -6.48 -23.79
N ASN A 225 8.67 -6.70 -24.18
CA ASN A 225 9.69 -7.08 -23.20
C ASN A 225 10.22 -5.82 -22.53
N LEU A 226 10.05 -5.73 -21.22
CA LEU A 226 10.60 -4.66 -20.40
C LEU A 226 11.40 -5.26 -19.26
N LYS A 227 12.52 -4.67 -18.94
CA LYS A 227 13.27 -5.03 -17.74
C LYS A 227 12.51 -4.59 -16.51
N GLN A 228 12.27 -5.56 -15.63
CA GLN A 228 11.46 -5.40 -14.42
C GLN A 228 12.16 -6.01 -13.22
N TRP A 229 11.90 -5.46 -12.04
CA TRP A 229 12.17 -6.14 -10.80
C TRP A 229 11.10 -7.20 -10.56
N LEU A 230 11.55 -8.43 -10.35
CA LEU A 230 10.70 -9.58 -10.08
C LEU A 230 11.05 -10.18 -8.72
N MET A 231 10.06 -10.80 -8.08
CA MET A 231 10.23 -11.50 -6.79
C MET A 231 9.83 -12.96 -6.94
N ARG A 232 10.61 -13.87 -6.33
CA ARG A 232 10.35 -15.33 -6.35
C ARG A 232 9.30 -15.72 -5.31
N ILE A 233 8.13 -15.09 -5.35
CA ILE A 233 7.00 -15.37 -4.45
C ILE A 233 6.61 -16.86 -4.46
N PRO A 234 6.62 -17.59 -5.60
CA PRO A 234 6.23 -19.01 -5.64
C PRO A 234 7.00 -19.93 -4.68
N HIS A 235 8.24 -19.60 -4.29
CA HIS A 235 8.97 -20.38 -3.27
C HIS A 235 8.24 -20.46 -1.91
N TYR A 236 7.34 -19.53 -1.63
CA TYR A 236 6.56 -19.46 -0.40
C TYR A 236 5.11 -19.90 -0.56
N GLY A 237 4.69 -20.30 -1.79
CA GLY A 237 3.30 -20.59 -2.12
C GLY A 237 2.67 -21.65 -1.21
N ASP A 238 3.32 -22.78 -1.04
CA ASP A 238 2.82 -23.89 -0.19
C ASP A 238 2.70 -23.49 1.28
N ARG A 239 3.64 -22.69 1.78
CA ARG A 239 3.61 -22.20 3.16
C ARG A 239 2.48 -21.20 3.38
N LEU A 240 2.25 -20.31 2.41
CA LEU A 240 1.15 -19.34 2.47
C LEU A 240 -0.21 -20.03 2.39
N LEU A 241 -0.32 -21.13 1.64
CA LEU A 241 -1.54 -21.91 1.55
C LEU A 241 -1.86 -22.69 2.85
N LYS A 242 -0.84 -23.16 3.54
CA LYS A 242 -0.98 -23.95 4.78
C LYS A 242 -1.25 -23.11 6.03
N GLY A 243 -1.04 -21.80 5.98
CA GLY A 243 -1.23 -20.85 7.07
C GLY A 243 0.03 -20.57 7.85
#